data_df7ea88c0a6f1409445e9c6397eb7415
#
_entry.id   df7ea88c0a6f1409445e9c6397eb7415
#
_cell.length_a   1.000
_cell.length_b   1.000
_cell.length_c   1.000
_cell.angle_alpha   90.00
_cell.angle_beta   90.00
_cell.angle_gamma   90.00
#
_symmetry.space_group_name_H-M   'P 1'
#
loop_
_entity.id
_entity.type
_entity.pdbx_description
1 polymer ?
#
loop_
_entity_poly.entity_id
_entity_poly.type
_entity_poly.pdbx_seq_one_letter_code
_entity_poly.pdbx_strand_id
1 'polypeptide(L)'
;MDVAESAMPEEIEAKVKIPDPAAFRRRMAERGPADAGTVLETNRLFDDAADSLRKAGSALRLREERDPVDGRVLRTRLTYKGPVVKSELKRRTEIELTVEAAAPLAEILDKLGLAVSFYYEKRRTTWHVGPCEVLLDEVPHLGWFAEVEGPTEETVFAVLKEIGLGDQPTIRQSYVRLLSDHLASRGLDATRASFSRPS
;
A
#
# COMPACT_ATOMS: atom_id res chain seq x y z
N MET A 1 -25.86 25.85 7.73
CA MET A 1 -25.55 24.82 6.70
C MET A 1 -24.90 23.68 7.46
N ASP A 2 -25.68 22.66 7.81
CA ASP A 2 -25.14 21.42 8.36
C ASP A 2 -24.33 20.75 7.27
N VAL A 3 -23.01 20.80 7.42
CA VAL A 3 -22.15 19.89 6.69
C VAL A 3 -22.40 18.54 7.34
N ALA A 4 -23.20 17.70 6.68
CA ALA A 4 -23.38 16.32 7.11
C ALA A 4 -21.98 15.74 7.37
N GLU A 5 -21.74 15.30 8.59
CA GLU A 5 -20.51 14.62 9.03
C GLU A 5 -20.47 13.29 8.27
N SER A 6 -20.00 13.37 7.02
CA SER A 6 -19.76 12.20 6.20
C SER A 6 -18.70 11.38 6.93
N ALA A 7 -19.09 10.21 7.40
CA ALA A 7 -18.13 9.27 8.02
C ALA A 7 -16.92 9.16 7.10
N MET A 8 -15.73 9.49 7.63
CA MET A 8 -14.51 9.44 6.84
C MET A 8 -14.26 8.01 6.37
N PRO A 9 -13.90 7.81 5.11
CA PRO A 9 -13.69 6.47 4.59
C PRO A 9 -12.61 5.74 5.40
N GLU A 10 -12.92 4.53 5.82
CA GLU A 10 -12.01 3.68 6.59
C GLU A 10 -11.48 2.56 5.70
N GLU A 11 -10.18 2.36 5.74
CA GLU A 11 -9.49 1.21 5.13
C GLU A 11 -9.43 0.07 6.15
N ILE A 12 -9.98 -1.08 5.81
CA ILE A 12 -9.87 -2.33 6.59
C ILE A 12 -9.11 -3.32 5.74
N GLU A 13 -7.92 -3.71 6.18
CA GLU A 13 -7.02 -4.59 5.43
C GLU A 13 -6.48 -5.74 6.29
N ALA A 14 -6.32 -6.90 5.65
CA ALA A 14 -5.50 -8.01 6.14
C ALA A 14 -4.32 -8.23 5.19
N LYS A 15 -3.12 -8.37 5.73
CA LYS A 15 -1.90 -8.66 4.99
C LYS A 15 -1.33 -10.00 5.41
N VAL A 16 -0.93 -10.84 4.47
CA VAL A 16 -0.29 -12.14 4.71
C VAL A 16 0.93 -12.32 3.82
N LYS A 17 1.90 -13.09 4.28
CA LYS A 17 3.10 -13.44 3.50
C LYS A 17 2.77 -14.52 2.46
N ILE A 18 3.26 -14.37 1.23
CA ILE A 18 3.06 -15.34 0.15
C ILE A 18 4.41 -15.99 -0.19
N PRO A 19 4.63 -17.25 0.22
CA PRO A 19 5.87 -17.96 -0.10
C PRO A 19 5.91 -18.44 -1.56
N ASP A 20 4.76 -18.79 -2.17
CA ASP A 20 4.63 -19.21 -3.57
C ASP A 20 3.67 -18.30 -4.35
N PRO A 21 4.17 -17.20 -4.94
CA PRO A 21 3.35 -16.29 -5.72
C PRO A 21 2.80 -16.91 -7.01
N ALA A 22 3.46 -17.93 -7.56
CA ALA A 22 2.99 -18.60 -8.76
C ALA A 22 1.74 -19.43 -8.46
N ALA A 23 1.74 -20.21 -7.37
CA ALA A 23 0.56 -20.93 -6.92
C ALA A 23 -0.60 -19.97 -6.57
N PHE A 24 -0.29 -18.84 -5.92
CA PHE A 24 -1.30 -17.81 -5.60
C PHE A 24 -1.92 -17.24 -6.89
N ARG A 25 -1.11 -16.86 -7.90
CA ARG A 25 -1.61 -16.35 -9.19
C ARG A 25 -2.49 -17.37 -9.92
N ARG A 26 -2.11 -18.65 -9.94
CA ARG A 26 -2.96 -19.71 -10.54
C ARG A 26 -4.33 -19.78 -9.87
N ARG A 27 -4.36 -19.77 -8.54
CA ARG A 27 -5.61 -19.79 -7.76
C ARG A 27 -6.48 -18.57 -8.04
N MET A 28 -5.88 -17.38 -8.16
CA MET A 28 -6.63 -16.17 -8.49
C MET A 28 -7.14 -16.17 -9.94
N ALA A 29 -6.36 -16.71 -10.88
CA ALA A 29 -6.79 -16.84 -12.30
C ALA A 29 -8.04 -17.71 -12.48
N GLU A 30 -8.27 -18.70 -11.61
CA GLU A 30 -9.49 -19.52 -11.60
C GLU A 30 -10.75 -18.72 -11.23
N ARG A 31 -10.59 -17.54 -10.61
CA ARG A 31 -11.68 -16.63 -10.21
C ARG A 31 -11.94 -15.50 -11.21
N GLY A 32 -11.05 -15.31 -12.15
CA GLY A 32 -11.15 -14.29 -13.19
C GLY A 32 -9.82 -13.60 -13.47
N PRO A 33 -9.77 -12.77 -14.51
CA PRO A 33 -8.57 -12.00 -14.84
C PRO A 33 -8.28 -10.95 -13.76
N ALA A 34 -7.00 -10.55 -13.62
CA ALA A 34 -6.65 -9.36 -12.88
C ALA A 34 -7.19 -8.11 -13.62
N ASP A 35 -7.65 -7.10 -12.87
CA ASP A 35 -8.34 -5.92 -13.44
C ASP A 35 -7.54 -5.18 -14.51
N ALA A 36 -6.30 -4.82 -14.18
CA ALA A 36 -5.44 -4.02 -15.06
C ALA A 36 -4.04 -4.62 -15.22
N GLY A 37 -3.90 -5.93 -14.92
CA GLY A 37 -2.59 -6.55 -14.89
C GLY A 37 -1.76 -6.13 -13.68
N THR A 38 -0.44 -6.11 -13.87
CA THR A 38 0.50 -5.66 -12.82
C THR A 38 0.91 -4.23 -13.08
N VAL A 39 0.88 -3.40 -12.05
CA VAL A 39 1.42 -2.02 -12.09
C VAL A 39 2.68 -1.92 -11.23
N LEU A 40 3.59 -1.02 -11.63
CA LEU A 40 4.71 -0.60 -10.78
C LEU A 40 4.28 0.65 -10.01
N GLU A 41 4.23 0.54 -8.68
CA GLU A 41 3.98 1.67 -7.81
C GLU A 41 5.31 2.26 -7.31
N THR A 42 5.44 3.58 -7.42
CA THR A 42 6.46 4.36 -6.72
C THR A 42 5.78 5.16 -5.61
N ASN A 43 6.24 4.99 -4.39
CA ASN A 43 5.63 5.59 -3.21
C ASN A 43 6.64 6.51 -2.52
N ARG A 44 6.26 7.78 -2.35
CA ARG A 44 6.99 8.79 -1.58
C ARG A 44 6.17 9.13 -0.34
N LEU A 45 6.73 8.90 0.84
CA LEU A 45 6.13 9.36 2.08
C LEU A 45 6.77 10.70 2.45
N PHE A 46 5.93 11.60 2.90
CA PHE A 46 6.34 12.95 3.31
C PHE A 46 6.16 13.11 4.82
N ASP A 47 7.10 13.83 5.43
CA ASP A 47 7.02 14.24 6.83
C ASP A 47 7.81 15.54 7.02
N ASP A 48 7.58 16.22 8.13
CA ASP A 48 8.39 17.37 8.51
C ASP A 48 9.71 16.94 9.18
N ALA A 49 10.60 17.88 9.43
CA ALA A 49 11.89 17.62 10.07
C ALA A 49 11.77 17.08 11.52
N ALA A 50 10.60 17.21 12.14
CA ALA A 50 10.31 16.68 13.47
C ALA A 50 9.70 15.28 13.44
N ASP A 51 9.45 14.68 12.27
CA ASP A 51 8.72 13.42 12.08
C ASP A 51 7.30 13.44 12.68
N SER A 52 6.60 14.56 12.56
CA SER A 52 5.34 14.79 13.26
C SER A 52 4.24 13.81 12.81
N LEU A 53 4.12 13.54 11.51
CA LEU A 53 3.14 12.58 10.99
C LEU A 53 3.45 11.16 11.50
N ARG A 54 4.71 10.73 11.40
CA ARG A 54 5.14 9.42 11.86
C ARG A 54 4.92 9.24 13.37
N LYS A 55 5.25 10.25 14.18
CA LYS A 55 5.04 10.24 15.64
C LYS A 55 3.55 10.20 16.01
N ALA A 56 2.69 10.84 15.21
CA ALA A 56 1.25 10.78 15.36
C ALA A 56 0.63 9.45 14.85
N GLY A 57 1.43 8.53 14.29
CA GLY A 57 0.94 7.29 13.67
C GLY A 57 0.25 7.52 12.32
N SER A 58 0.40 8.71 11.74
CA SER A 58 -0.17 9.11 10.46
C SER A 58 0.86 9.00 9.33
N ALA A 59 0.42 9.08 8.09
CA ALA A 59 1.30 9.13 6.93
C ALA A 59 0.68 9.96 5.80
N LEU A 60 1.51 10.71 5.09
CA LEU A 60 1.15 11.38 3.83
C LEU A 60 1.96 10.74 2.71
N ARG A 61 1.27 10.16 1.73
CA ARG A 61 1.88 9.39 0.63
C ARG A 61 1.49 9.97 -0.72
N LEU A 62 2.48 10.24 -1.55
CA LEU A 62 2.30 10.50 -2.98
C LEU A 62 2.73 9.25 -3.75
N ARG A 63 1.77 8.66 -4.50
CA ARG A 63 1.95 7.43 -5.27
C ARG A 63 1.79 7.72 -6.75
N GLU A 64 2.69 7.16 -7.55
CA GLU A 64 2.49 7.01 -8.99
C GLU A 64 2.38 5.53 -9.33
N GLU A 65 1.33 5.17 -10.03
CA GLU A 65 1.16 3.86 -10.66
C GLU A 65 1.64 3.97 -12.11
N ARG A 66 2.52 3.06 -12.50
CA ARG A 66 3.15 3.06 -13.81
C ARG A 66 2.96 1.71 -14.49
N ASP A 67 2.85 1.75 -15.80
CA ASP A 67 2.97 0.56 -16.62
C ASP A 67 4.38 -0.02 -16.44
N PRO A 68 4.52 -1.31 -16.08
CA PRO A 68 5.83 -1.91 -15.82
C PRO A 68 6.66 -2.14 -17.10
N VAL A 69 6.05 -2.04 -18.29
CA VAL A 69 6.70 -2.28 -19.59
C VAL A 69 7.31 -0.99 -20.15
N ASP A 70 6.48 0.06 -20.29
CA ASP A 70 6.88 1.33 -20.90
C ASP A 70 7.16 2.46 -19.91
N GLY A 71 6.84 2.26 -18.62
CA GLY A 71 7.04 3.23 -17.54
C GLY A 71 6.05 4.41 -17.54
N ARG A 72 5.05 4.40 -18.43
CA ARG A 72 4.03 5.44 -18.52
C ARG A 72 3.25 5.55 -17.21
N VAL A 73 3.04 6.76 -16.72
CA VAL A 73 2.19 7.02 -15.54
C VAL A 73 0.74 6.76 -15.91
N LEU A 74 0.11 5.85 -15.18
CA LEU A 74 -1.29 5.48 -15.31
C LEU A 74 -2.17 6.30 -14.38
N ARG A 75 -1.68 6.54 -13.17
CA ARG A 75 -2.40 7.28 -12.12
C ARG A 75 -1.43 7.88 -11.12
N THR A 76 -1.79 9.05 -10.57
CA THR A 76 -1.09 9.67 -9.43
C THR A 76 -2.08 9.95 -8.33
N ARG A 77 -1.74 9.60 -7.07
CA ARG A 77 -2.60 9.76 -5.91
C ARG A 77 -1.85 10.36 -4.73
N LEU A 78 -2.47 11.32 -4.06
CA LEU A 78 -2.07 11.79 -2.75
C LEU A 78 -3.00 11.16 -1.72
N THR A 79 -2.43 10.48 -0.73
CA THR A 79 -3.19 9.77 0.31
C THR A 79 -2.73 10.23 1.68
N TYR A 80 -3.65 10.72 2.52
CA TYR A 80 -3.44 10.85 3.96
C TYR A 80 -3.99 9.61 4.65
N LYS A 81 -3.18 9.00 5.51
CA LYS A 81 -3.56 7.85 6.33
C LYS A 81 -3.45 8.26 7.80
N GLY A 82 -4.56 8.17 8.52
CA GLY A 82 -4.63 8.45 9.94
C GLY A 82 -3.99 7.36 10.81
N PRO A 83 -3.96 7.55 12.15
CA PRO A 83 -3.50 6.54 13.09
C PRO A 83 -4.31 5.24 12.99
N VAL A 84 -3.65 4.11 13.23
CA VAL A 84 -4.31 2.80 13.26
C VAL A 84 -5.23 2.71 14.47
N VAL A 85 -6.50 2.38 14.24
CA VAL A 85 -7.48 2.11 15.28
C VAL A 85 -7.26 0.70 15.85
N LYS A 86 -7.53 0.52 17.15
CA LYS A 86 -7.43 -0.79 17.79
C LYS A 86 -8.60 -1.67 17.35
N SER A 87 -8.33 -2.67 16.52
CA SER A 87 -9.29 -3.63 15.97
C SER A 87 -8.59 -4.96 15.67
N GLU A 88 -9.31 -5.98 15.25
CA GLU A 88 -8.73 -7.30 14.92
C GLU A 88 -7.85 -7.20 13.67
N LEU A 89 -8.33 -6.55 12.64
CA LEU A 89 -7.57 -6.21 11.45
C LEU A 89 -6.98 -4.80 11.55
N LYS A 90 -6.16 -4.42 10.58
CA LYS A 90 -5.65 -3.06 10.48
C LYS A 90 -6.75 -2.16 9.91
N ARG A 91 -7.12 -1.14 10.68
CA ARG A 91 -8.18 -0.19 10.36
C ARG A 91 -7.72 1.23 10.65
N ARG A 92 -7.98 2.16 9.72
CA ARG A 92 -7.67 3.59 9.88
C ARG A 92 -8.45 4.44 8.88
N THR A 93 -8.58 5.72 9.19
CA THR A 93 -9.07 6.72 8.24
C THR A 93 -8.11 6.85 7.08
N GLU A 94 -8.65 6.89 5.87
CA GLU A 94 -7.90 7.18 4.65
C GLU A 94 -8.62 8.24 3.82
N ILE A 95 -7.89 9.30 3.43
CA ILE A 95 -8.37 10.35 2.53
C ILE A 95 -7.47 10.31 1.30
N GLU A 96 -8.06 10.09 0.14
CA GLU A 96 -7.31 9.98 -1.10
C GLU A 96 -7.81 10.97 -2.16
N LEU A 97 -6.86 11.57 -2.88
CA LEU A 97 -7.10 12.47 -4.00
C LEU A 97 -6.30 12.00 -5.22
N THR A 98 -6.95 11.97 -6.38
CA THR A 98 -6.24 11.84 -7.66
C THR A 98 -5.66 13.20 -8.04
N VAL A 99 -4.40 13.23 -8.46
CA VAL A 99 -3.69 14.43 -8.89
C VAL A 99 -3.12 14.23 -10.30
N GLU A 100 -3.02 15.30 -11.08
CA GLU A 100 -2.57 15.20 -12.49
C GLU A 100 -1.08 14.83 -12.58
N ALA A 101 -0.24 15.43 -11.73
CA ALA A 101 1.21 15.24 -11.77
C ALA A 101 1.84 15.23 -10.38
N ALA A 102 2.77 14.31 -10.17
CA ALA A 102 3.45 14.17 -8.89
C ALA A 102 4.49 15.26 -8.63
N ALA A 103 5.20 15.73 -9.65
CA ALA A 103 6.33 16.64 -9.45
C ALA A 103 5.91 18.02 -8.90
N PRO A 104 4.91 18.74 -9.47
CA PRO A 104 4.44 20.00 -8.92
C PRO A 104 3.90 19.85 -7.48
N LEU A 105 3.18 18.76 -7.20
CA LEU A 105 2.67 18.53 -5.85
C LEU A 105 3.79 18.28 -4.85
N ALA A 106 4.80 17.49 -5.22
CA ALA A 106 5.97 17.27 -4.37
C ALA A 106 6.72 18.58 -4.05
N GLU A 107 6.82 19.49 -5.04
CA GLU A 107 7.40 20.81 -4.83
C GLU A 107 6.57 21.68 -3.87
N ILE A 108 5.24 21.66 -3.99
CA ILE A 108 4.34 22.34 -3.05
C ILE A 108 4.55 21.80 -1.63
N LEU A 109 4.59 20.48 -1.45
CA LEU A 109 4.81 19.85 -0.14
C LEU A 109 6.17 20.26 0.45
N ASP A 110 7.23 20.31 -0.37
CA ASP A 110 8.55 20.80 0.05
C ASP A 110 8.50 22.24 0.53
N LYS A 111 7.82 23.15 -0.21
CA LYS A 111 7.62 24.55 0.22
C LYS A 111 6.82 24.69 1.51
N LEU A 112 5.99 23.69 1.85
CA LEU A 112 5.27 23.61 3.11
C LEU A 112 6.09 22.94 4.23
N GLY A 113 7.36 22.61 3.99
CA GLY A 113 8.25 21.98 4.97
C GLY A 113 8.11 20.48 5.11
N LEU A 114 7.43 19.83 4.15
CA LEU A 114 7.25 18.38 4.11
C LEU A 114 8.22 17.76 3.10
N ALA A 115 9.27 17.11 3.56
CA ALA A 115 10.26 16.43 2.72
C ALA A 115 9.95 14.95 2.56
N VAL A 116 10.52 14.30 1.53
CA VAL A 116 10.41 12.85 1.37
C VAL A 116 11.19 12.16 2.49
N SER A 117 10.47 11.54 3.42
CA SER A 117 11.03 10.80 4.56
C SER A 117 11.29 9.32 4.25
N PHE A 118 10.55 8.73 3.30
CA PHE A 118 10.73 7.35 2.85
C PHE A 118 10.30 7.19 1.40
N TYR A 119 11.06 6.41 0.63
CA TYR A 119 10.74 6.03 -0.75
C TYR A 119 10.73 4.52 -0.89
N TYR A 120 9.69 3.96 -1.53
CA TYR A 120 9.72 2.55 -1.93
C TYR A 120 8.94 2.28 -3.21
N GLU A 121 9.33 1.21 -3.87
CA GLU A 121 8.64 0.65 -5.02
C GLU A 121 7.92 -0.63 -4.62
N LYS A 122 6.87 -0.99 -5.33
CA LYS A 122 6.29 -2.34 -5.33
C LYS A 122 5.62 -2.63 -6.66
N ARG A 123 5.54 -3.89 -7.04
CA ARG A 123 4.69 -4.35 -8.14
C ARG A 123 3.41 -4.89 -7.55
N ARG A 124 2.27 -4.40 -8.03
CA ARG A 124 0.94 -4.76 -7.52
C ARG A 124 0.09 -5.33 -8.64
N THR A 125 -0.54 -6.48 -8.37
CA THR A 125 -1.60 -7.05 -9.20
C THR A 125 -2.88 -7.08 -8.38
N THR A 126 -4.01 -6.61 -8.95
CA THR A 126 -5.30 -6.47 -8.27
C THR A 126 -6.33 -7.39 -8.88
N TRP A 127 -7.15 -8.03 -8.03
CA TRP A 127 -8.37 -8.76 -8.36
C TRP A 127 -9.51 -8.28 -7.49
N HIS A 128 -10.75 -8.37 -8.00
CA HIS A 128 -11.95 -8.21 -7.19
C HIS A 128 -12.52 -9.58 -6.82
N VAL A 129 -12.83 -9.79 -5.55
CA VAL A 129 -13.48 -11.00 -5.03
C VAL A 129 -14.63 -10.57 -4.12
N GLY A 130 -15.86 -10.67 -4.62
CA GLY A 130 -17.04 -10.13 -3.92
C GLY A 130 -16.87 -8.61 -3.68
N PRO A 131 -17.06 -8.13 -2.43
CA PRO A 131 -16.91 -6.71 -2.11
C PRO A 131 -15.47 -6.30 -1.79
N CYS A 132 -14.49 -7.20 -1.91
CA CYS A 132 -13.10 -6.96 -1.53
C CYS A 132 -12.18 -6.84 -2.74
N GLU A 133 -11.11 -6.05 -2.57
CA GLU A 133 -9.93 -6.10 -3.43
C GLU A 133 -8.93 -7.09 -2.85
N VAL A 134 -8.39 -7.95 -3.71
CA VAL A 134 -7.30 -8.88 -3.40
C VAL A 134 -6.07 -8.44 -4.17
N LEU A 135 -5.03 -8.10 -3.46
CA LEU A 135 -3.82 -7.50 -3.99
C LEU A 135 -2.66 -8.48 -3.81
N LEU A 136 -1.88 -8.71 -4.86
CA LEU A 136 -0.61 -9.43 -4.76
C LEU A 136 0.53 -8.44 -4.97
N ASP A 137 1.30 -8.21 -3.93
CA ASP A 137 2.39 -7.26 -3.87
C ASP A 137 3.76 -7.95 -3.88
N GLU A 138 4.60 -7.60 -4.83
CA GLU A 138 6.03 -7.84 -4.76
C GLU A 138 6.72 -6.60 -4.18
N VAL A 139 7.43 -6.78 -3.07
CA VAL A 139 8.12 -5.70 -2.37
C VAL A 139 9.61 -5.95 -2.36
N PRO A 140 10.47 -5.00 -2.81
CA PRO A 140 11.92 -5.15 -2.80
C PRO A 140 12.43 -5.60 -1.44
N HIS A 141 13.41 -6.50 -1.42
CA HIS A 141 14.02 -7.07 -0.21
C HIS A 141 13.11 -7.95 0.64
N LEU A 142 11.78 -7.78 0.57
CA LEU A 142 10.83 -8.51 1.40
C LEU A 142 10.13 -9.66 0.67
N GLY A 143 10.07 -9.63 -0.69
CA GLY A 143 9.36 -10.63 -1.50
C GLY A 143 7.84 -10.38 -1.52
N TRP A 144 7.01 -11.45 -1.51
CA TRP A 144 5.62 -11.39 -1.89
C TRP A 144 4.66 -11.38 -0.69
N PHE A 145 3.59 -10.61 -0.82
CA PHE A 145 2.49 -10.50 0.14
C PHE A 145 1.16 -10.49 -0.61
N ALA A 146 0.10 -10.93 0.05
CA ALA A 146 -1.26 -10.63 -0.34
C ALA A 146 -1.87 -9.66 0.67
N GLU A 147 -2.61 -8.66 0.17
CA GLU A 147 -3.49 -7.82 0.97
C GLU A 147 -4.93 -8.10 0.53
N VAL A 148 -5.86 -8.16 1.47
CA VAL A 148 -7.29 -8.18 1.22
C VAL A 148 -7.87 -6.94 1.88
N GLU A 149 -8.42 -6.05 1.07
CA GLU A 149 -9.05 -4.79 1.49
C GLU A 149 -10.57 -4.90 1.29
N GLY A 150 -11.36 -4.52 2.28
CA GLY A 150 -12.81 -4.66 2.21
C GLY A 150 -13.58 -3.74 3.17
N PRO A 151 -14.92 -3.71 3.04
CA PRO A 151 -15.76 -2.80 3.79
C PRO A 151 -15.92 -3.19 5.27
N THR A 152 -15.76 -4.47 5.63
CA THR A 152 -15.88 -4.95 7.01
C THR A 152 -14.84 -6.05 7.30
N GLU A 153 -14.51 -6.26 8.57
CA GLU A 153 -13.61 -7.34 8.99
C GLU A 153 -14.16 -8.72 8.58
N GLU A 154 -15.49 -8.92 8.69
CA GLU A 154 -16.14 -10.18 8.33
C GLU A 154 -15.96 -10.51 6.85
N THR A 155 -16.13 -9.51 5.95
CA THR A 155 -15.95 -9.72 4.51
C THR A 155 -14.50 -10.00 4.16
N VAL A 156 -13.55 -9.32 4.80
CA VAL A 156 -12.12 -9.55 4.63
C VAL A 156 -11.74 -10.97 5.06
N PHE A 157 -12.21 -11.43 6.24
CA PHE A 157 -11.95 -12.80 6.71
C PHE A 157 -12.61 -13.86 5.83
N ALA A 158 -13.83 -13.61 5.35
CA ALA A 158 -14.50 -14.51 4.43
C ALA A 158 -13.71 -14.70 3.13
N VAL A 159 -13.24 -13.60 2.53
CA VAL A 159 -12.42 -13.64 1.31
C VAL A 159 -11.07 -14.29 1.57
N LEU A 160 -10.39 -14.00 2.68
CA LEU A 160 -9.14 -14.70 3.04
C LEU A 160 -9.33 -16.22 3.07
N LYS A 161 -10.41 -16.71 3.69
CA LYS A 161 -10.73 -18.12 3.73
C LYS A 161 -11.02 -18.69 2.33
N GLU A 162 -11.81 -17.96 1.53
CA GLU A 162 -12.18 -18.35 0.16
C GLU A 162 -10.96 -18.50 -0.74
N ILE A 163 -9.97 -17.57 -0.63
CA ILE A 163 -8.73 -17.63 -1.43
C ILE A 163 -7.66 -18.55 -0.78
N GLY A 164 -8.00 -19.28 0.29
CA GLY A 164 -7.12 -20.25 0.95
C GLY A 164 -5.99 -19.64 1.76
N LEU A 165 -6.22 -18.45 2.33
CA LEU A 165 -5.29 -17.73 3.20
C LEU A 165 -5.83 -17.57 4.64
N GLY A 166 -7.01 -18.14 4.97
CA GLY A 166 -7.66 -17.95 6.26
C GLY A 166 -6.85 -18.43 7.48
N ASP A 167 -5.99 -19.43 7.32
CA ASP A 167 -5.14 -19.97 8.39
C ASP A 167 -3.76 -19.28 8.46
N GLN A 168 -3.48 -18.32 7.58
CA GLN A 168 -2.19 -17.64 7.57
C GLN A 168 -2.15 -16.52 8.61
N PRO A 169 -1.03 -16.33 9.32
CA PRO A 169 -0.90 -15.23 10.27
C PRO A 169 -0.93 -13.87 9.55
N THR A 170 -1.77 -12.97 10.03
CA THR A 170 -1.87 -11.61 9.49
C THR A 170 -0.74 -10.72 9.99
N ILE A 171 -0.26 -9.82 9.12
CA ILE A 171 0.81 -8.87 9.40
C ILE A 171 0.20 -7.48 9.51
N ARG A 172 0.23 -6.87 10.69
CA ARG A 172 -0.34 -5.54 10.94
C ARG A 172 0.59 -4.39 10.55
N GLN A 173 1.89 -4.67 10.42
CA GLN A 173 2.91 -3.68 10.09
C GLN A 173 2.74 -3.17 8.66
N SER A 174 2.97 -1.87 8.45
CA SER A 174 3.02 -1.31 7.10
C SER A 174 4.28 -1.76 6.35
N TYR A 175 4.27 -1.70 5.01
CA TYR A 175 5.48 -1.97 4.22
C TYR A 175 6.64 -1.04 4.58
N VAL A 176 6.37 0.22 4.89
CA VAL A 176 7.40 1.17 5.34
C VAL A 176 8.11 0.66 6.59
N ARG A 177 7.34 0.19 7.58
CA ARG A 177 7.92 -0.36 8.82
C ARG A 177 8.72 -1.63 8.56
N LEU A 178 8.16 -2.59 7.79
CA LEU A 178 8.82 -3.83 7.43
C LEU A 178 10.13 -3.58 6.65
N LEU A 179 10.10 -2.64 5.68
CA LEU A 179 11.26 -2.27 4.89
C LEU A 179 12.31 -1.58 5.74
N SER A 180 11.93 -0.58 6.53
CA SER A 180 12.85 0.17 7.38
C SER A 180 13.57 -0.77 8.37
N ASP A 181 12.83 -1.67 9.04
CA ASP A 181 13.41 -2.65 9.97
C ASP A 181 14.37 -3.62 9.23
N HIS A 182 13.96 -4.11 8.05
CA HIS A 182 14.79 -5.03 7.27
C HIS A 182 16.08 -4.36 6.77
N LEU A 183 15.97 -3.17 6.18
CA LEU A 183 17.13 -2.43 5.65
C LEU A 183 18.09 -2.05 6.77
N ALA A 184 17.59 -1.54 7.89
CA ALA A 184 18.41 -1.22 9.07
C ALA A 184 19.16 -2.44 9.59
N SER A 185 18.51 -3.62 9.66
CA SER A 185 19.14 -4.86 10.08
C SER A 185 20.28 -5.34 9.16
N ARG A 186 20.30 -4.84 7.92
CA ARG A 186 21.33 -5.13 6.92
C ARG A 186 22.37 -4.02 6.76
N GLY A 187 22.28 -2.93 7.53
CA GLY A 187 23.14 -1.77 7.41
C GLY A 187 22.96 -1.00 6.09
N LEU A 188 21.78 -1.11 5.46
CA LEU A 188 21.41 -0.41 4.23
C LEU A 188 20.69 0.90 4.57
N ASP A 189 20.53 1.78 3.54
CA ASP A 189 19.72 2.99 3.68
C ASP A 189 18.28 2.63 4.05
N ALA A 190 17.92 2.88 5.31
CA ALA A 190 16.62 2.54 5.89
C ALA A 190 15.48 3.46 5.43
N THR A 191 15.75 4.39 4.50
CA THR A 191 14.77 5.35 3.96
C THR A 191 14.39 5.06 2.51
N ARG A 192 15.04 4.06 1.85
CA ARG A 192 14.83 3.79 0.44
C ARG A 192 14.84 2.29 0.11
N ALA A 193 13.79 1.83 -0.58
CA ALA A 193 13.72 0.48 -1.15
C ALA A 193 13.21 0.52 -2.59
N SER A 194 14.02 0.06 -3.55
CA SER A 194 13.68 -0.01 -4.97
C SER A 194 14.08 -1.34 -5.58
N PHE A 195 13.43 -1.72 -6.67
CA PHE A 195 13.91 -2.85 -7.47
C PHE A 195 15.25 -2.49 -8.11
N SER A 196 16.13 -3.48 -8.22
CA SER A 196 17.34 -3.33 -9.01
C SER A 196 16.95 -3.04 -10.45
N ARG A 197 17.48 -1.98 -11.05
CA ARG A 197 17.31 -1.76 -12.48
C ARG A 197 18.10 -2.86 -13.20
N PRO A 198 17.54 -3.51 -14.24
CA PRO A 198 18.37 -4.31 -15.12
C PRO A 198 19.49 -3.41 -15.67
N SER A 199 20.70 -3.86 -15.52
CA SER A 199 21.92 -3.24 -16.07
C SER A 199 21.89 -3.29 -17.60
#